data_fd9b582156d9a9b612d0247f80e1536f
#
_entry.id   fd9b582156d9a9b612d0247f80e1536f
#
_cell.length_a   1.000
_cell.length_b   1.000
_cell.length_c   1.000
_cell.angle_alpha   90.00
_cell.angle_beta   90.00
_cell.angle_gamma   90.00
#
_symmetry.space_group_name_H-M   'P 1'
#
loop_
_entity.id
_entity.type
_entity.pdbx_description
1 polymer ?
#
loop_
_entity_poly.entity_id
_entity_poly.type
_entity_poly.pdbx_seq_one_letter_code
_entity_poly.pdbx_strand_id
1 'polypeptide(L)'
;MPKPRSALAQQQKEILEMAFFAADQVIASGIHVALGSDSQAQIDPLEDARELDYHLRLRDQQRTILDLIEDMPIAERLFSCATRNKARALSLPTGEFLESSLADGFTVDLDDLSIAGHSSEDLLPILVFSLNRSAIRDVLVNGRCVVKEQTHPLHEEIVSRYKEVPARVWNDGLVGAGQ
;
A
#
# COMPACT_ATOMS: atom_id res chain seq x y z
N MET A 1 27.05 -31.77 -14.29
CA MET A 1 25.72 -31.25 -14.02
C MET A 1 25.83 -30.21 -12.91
N PRO A 2 25.41 -28.95 -13.09
CA PRO A 2 25.43 -27.96 -12.03
C PRO A 2 24.45 -28.37 -10.91
N LYS A 3 24.86 -28.25 -9.67
CA LYS A 3 24.06 -28.65 -8.50
C LYS A 3 22.79 -27.77 -8.42
N PRO A 4 21.61 -28.32 -8.11
CA PRO A 4 20.35 -27.58 -8.10
C PRO A 4 20.35 -26.36 -7.18
N ARG A 5 21.26 -26.27 -6.21
CA ARG A 5 21.45 -25.10 -5.33
C ARG A 5 21.94 -23.83 -6.05
N SER A 6 22.65 -23.96 -7.19
CA SER A 6 23.13 -22.79 -7.94
C SER A 6 22.03 -22.11 -8.75
N ALA A 7 21.08 -22.87 -9.29
CA ALA A 7 19.95 -22.34 -10.03
C ALA A 7 18.96 -21.60 -9.12
N LEU A 8 18.67 -22.16 -7.94
CA LEU A 8 17.82 -21.51 -6.92
C LEU A 8 18.45 -20.22 -6.38
N ALA A 9 19.76 -20.22 -6.13
CA ALA A 9 20.47 -19.02 -5.67
C ALA A 9 20.51 -17.93 -6.76
N GLN A 10 20.61 -18.32 -8.03
CA GLN A 10 20.58 -17.39 -9.15
C GLN A 10 19.19 -16.81 -9.37
N GLN A 11 18.15 -17.63 -9.27
CA GLN A 11 16.75 -17.19 -9.34
C GLN A 11 16.38 -16.27 -8.17
N GLN A 12 16.85 -16.59 -6.95
CA GLN A 12 16.68 -15.69 -5.79
C GLN A 12 17.43 -14.37 -5.96
N LYS A 13 18.61 -14.39 -6.57
CA LYS A 13 19.36 -13.18 -6.88
C LYS A 13 18.66 -12.33 -7.94
N GLU A 14 18.12 -12.92 -8.99
CA GLU A 14 17.34 -12.23 -10.02
C GLU A 14 16.05 -11.63 -9.43
N ILE A 15 15.35 -12.35 -8.54
CA ILE A 15 14.18 -11.85 -7.83
C ILE A 15 14.55 -10.68 -6.90
N LEU A 16 15.69 -10.77 -6.21
CA LEU A 16 16.20 -9.69 -5.35
C LEU A 16 16.68 -8.49 -6.18
N GLU A 17 17.26 -8.70 -7.36
CA GLU A 17 17.63 -7.62 -8.28
C GLU A 17 16.40 -6.94 -8.89
N MET A 18 15.31 -7.66 -9.13
CA MET A 18 14.00 -7.09 -9.49
C MET A 18 13.34 -6.32 -8.34
N ALA A 19 13.63 -6.66 -7.08
CA ALA A 19 13.08 -5.99 -5.90
C ALA A 19 13.63 -4.56 -5.72
N PHE A 20 14.74 -4.22 -6.37
CA PHE A 20 15.29 -2.86 -6.34
C PHE A 20 14.93 -2.07 -7.61
N PHE A 21 13.63 -1.93 -7.85
CA PHE A 21 13.14 -1.07 -8.92
C PHE A 21 13.70 0.36 -8.75
N ALA A 22 14.30 0.90 -9.80
CA ALA A 22 14.87 2.25 -9.80
C ALA A 22 13.75 3.32 -9.89
N ALA A 23 12.82 3.30 -8.94
CA ALA A 23 11.65 4.15 -8.92
C ALA A 23 12.01 5.64 -8.88
N ASP A 24 13.11 5.99 -8.22
CA ASP A 24 13.69 7.33 -8.18
C ASP A 24 14.04 7.84 -9.58
N GLN A 25 14.71 7.05 -10.40
CA GLN A 25 15.07 7.41 -11.77
C GLN A 25 13.83 7.52 -12.67
N VAL A 26 12.86 6.62 -12.51
CA VAL A 26 11.61 6.63 -13.26
C VAL A 26 10.80 7.88 -12.90
N ILE A 27 10.69 8.21 -11.62
CA ILE A 27 10.02 9.42 -11.14
C ILE A 27 10.76 10.68 -11.63
N ALA A 28 12.09 10.71 -11.55
CA ALA A 28 12.90 11.82 -12.03
C ALA A 28 12.77 12.04 -13.54
N SER A 29 12.44 11.02 -14.31
CA SER A 29 12.15 11.13 -15.75
C SER A 29 10.73 11.65 -16.04
N GLY A 30 9.93 12.00 -15.03
CA GLY A 30 8.56 12.48 -15.18
C GLY A 30 7.50 11.40 -15.37
N ILE A 31 7.87 10.12 -15.22
CA ILE A 31 6.93 9.01 -15.33
C ILE A 31 6.19 8.83 -14.00
N HIS A 32 4.88 8.68 -14.06
CA HIS A 32 4.05 8.44 -12.89
C HIS A 32 4.14 6.98 -12.44
N VAL A 33 4.67 6.76 -11.23
CA VAL A 33 4.68 5.45 -10.58
C VAL A 33 3.35 5.25 -9.85
N ALA A 34 2.73 4.10 -10.05
CA ALA A 34 1.53 3.64 -9.34
C ALA A 34 1.88 2.43 -8.48
N LEU A 35 1.39 2.41 -7.25
CA LEU A 35 1.62 1.32 -6.30
C LEU A 35 0.53 0.25 -6.41
N GLY A 36 0.90 -0.98 -6.09
CA GLY A 36 -0.03 -2.10 -5.98
C GLY A 36 0.54 -3.15 -5.04
N SER A 37 -0.29 -3.72 -4.18
CA SER A 37 0.13 -4.69 -3.15
C SER A 37 0.51 -6.06 -3.72
N ASP A 38 0.14 -6.36 -4.97
CA ASP A 38 0.44 -7.62 -5.68
C ASP A 38 0.34 -8.86 -4.75
N SER A 39 1.46 -9.48 -4.43
CA SER A 39 1.55 -10.66 -3.56
C SER A 39 1.79 -10.33 -2.08
N GLN A 40 1.64 -9.09 -1.66
CA GLN A 40 1.77 -8.71 -0.26
C GLN A 40 0.69 -9.33 0.61
N ALA A 41 1.07 -9.81 1.79
CA ALA A 41 0.14 -10.42 2.73
C ALA A 41 -0.83 -9.39 3.34
N GLN A 42 -0.38 -8.15 3.46
CA GLN A 42 -1.17 -7.02 3.94
C GLN A 42 -1.49 -6.06 2.80
N ILE A 43 -2.76 -5.77 2.59
CA ILE A 43 -3.20 -4.78 1.59
C ILE A 43 -3.32 -3.43 2.31
N ASP A 44 -2.30 -2.59 2.15
CA ASP A 44 -2.24 -1.25 2.73
C ASP A 44 -1.48 -0.30 1.79
N PRO A 45 -2.18 0.55 1.01
CA PRO A 45 -1.54 1.44 0.05
C PRO A 45 -0.57 2.45 0.66
N LEU A 46 -0.74 2.82 1.92
CA LEU A 46 0.19 3.71 2.63
C LEU A 46 1.43 2.96 3.11
N GLU A 47 1.29 1.70 3.48
CA GLU A 47 2.45 0.84 3.75
C GLU A 47 3.26 0.59 2.48
N ASP A 48 2.61 0.27 1.35
CA ASP A 48 3.29 0.14 0.05
C ASP A 48 4.07 1.42 -0.30
N ALA A 49 3.51 2.60 0.00
CA ALA A 49 4.17 3.89 -0.20
C ALA A 49 5.40 4.07 0.71
N ARG A 50 5.29 3.70 1.99
CA ARG A 50 6.41 3.71 2.93
C ARG A 50 7.51 2.75 2.53
N GLU A 51 7.15 1.54 2.12
CA GLU A 51 8.09 0.54 1.65
C GLU A 51 8.87 1.00 0.42
N LEU A 52 8.23 1.67 -0.53
CA LEU A 52 8.92 2.26 -1.67
C LEU A 52 10.06 3.19 -1.22
N ASP A 53 9.77 4.13 -0.31
CA ASP A 53 10.77 5.05 0.22
C ASP A 53 11.87 4.32 1.02
N TYR A 54 11.49 3.38 1.87
CA TYR A 54 12.43 2.63 2.71
C TYR A 54 13.37 1.75 1.88
N HIS A 55 12.87 1.09 0.84
CA HIS A 55 13.70 0.30 -0.07
C HIS A 55 14.73 1.17 -0.81
N LEU A 56 14.34 2.36 -1.28
CA LEU A 56 15.27 3.28 -1.92
C LEU A 56 16.34 3.77 -0.95
N ARG A 57 15.96 4.12 0.29
CA ARG A 57 16.91 4.49 1.34
C ARG A 57 17.91 3.37 1.66
N LEU A 58 17.44 2.13 1.72
CA LEU A 58 18.29 0.97 1.97
C LEU A 58 19.23 0.71 0.81
N ARG A 59 18.76 0.81 -0.43
CA ARG A 59 19.54 0.63 -1.65
C ARG A 59 20.70 1.62 -1.70
N ASP A 60 20.42 2.89 -1.49
CA ASP A 60 21.37 3.97 -1.72
C ASP A 60 22.08 4.44 -0.45
N GLN A 61 21.74 3.87 0.72
CA GLN A 61 22.26 4.26 2.04
C GLN A 61 22.09 5.77 2.34
N GLN A 62 20.98 6.36 1.85
CA GLN A 62 20.63 7.77 1.99
C GLN A 62 19.23 7.93 2.56
N ARG A 63 18.96 9.07 3.22
CA ARG A 63 17.67 9.31 3.91
C ARG A 63 16.59 9.94 3.03
N THR A 64 16.94 10.69 2.00
CA THR A 64 16.02 11.63 1.31
C THR A 64 16.11 11.49 -0.21
N ILE A 65 16.00 10.26 -0.73
CA ILE A 65 16.18 10.02 -2.18
C ILE A 65 15.05 10.65 -2.98
N LEU A 66 13.81 10.41 -2.61
CA LEU A 66 12.65 10.93 -3.32
C LEU A 66 12.41 12.43 -3.07
N ASP A 67 12.94 12.98 -1.99
CA ASP A 67 12.84 14.40 -1.65
C ASP A 67 13.80 15.28 -2.49
N LEU A 68 14.86 14.65 -3.04
CA LEU A 68 15.81 15.33 -3.93
C LEU A 68 15.27 15.54 -5.36
N ILE A 69 14.14 14.93 -5.69
CA ILE A 69 13.47 15.11 -6.97
C ILE A 69 12.62 16.38 -6.87
N GLU A 70 12.98 17.40 -7.65
CA GLU A 70 12.38 18.74 -7.62
C GLU A 70 10.85 18.73 -7.74
N ASP A 71 10.22 19.81 -7.25
CA ASP A 71 8.83 20.25 -7.41
C ASP A 71 7.75 19.58 -6.54
N MET A 72 8.04 18.56 -5.73
CA MET A 72 7.00 17.93 -4.92
C MET A 72 7.55 17.35 -3.62
N PRO A 73 7.00 17.69 -2.44
CA PRO A 73 7.37 17.08 -1.17
C PRO A 73 7.19 15.55 -1.21
N ILE A 74 8.08 14.83 -0.51
CA ILE A 74 8.08 13.36 -0.49
C ILE A 74 6.73 12.75 -0.09
N ALA A 75 6.05 13.32 0.90
CA ALA A 75 4.74 12.81 1.35
C ALA A 75 3.67 12.95 0.26
N GLU A 76 3.64 14.07 -0.45
CA GLU A 76 2.71 14.27 -1.55
C GLU A 76 3.00 13.32 -2.71
N ARG A 77 4.28 13.12 -3.02
CA ARG A 77 4.73 12.18 -4.05
C ARG A 77 4.29 10.75 -3.74
N LEU A 78 4.58 10.27 -2.54
CA LEU A 78 4.21 8.93 -2.10
C LEU A 78 2.68 8.74 -2.05
N PHE A 79 1.97 9.74 -1.52
CA PHE A 79 0.51 9.72 -1.50
C PHE A 79 -0.07 9.70 -2.92
N SER A 80 0.51 10.45 -3.85
CA SER A 80 0.11 10.44 -5.26
C SER A 80 0.33 9.08 -5.91
N CYS A 81 1.42 8.38 -5.60
CA CYS A 81 1.66 7.01 -6.08
C CYS A 81 0.58 6.03 -5.61
N ALA A 82 0.09 6.18 -4.38
CA ALA A 82 -0.96 5.35 -3.79
C ALA A 82 -2.39 5.72 -4.26
N THR A 83 -2.61 6.94 -4.75
CA THR A 83 -3.94 7.49 -5.08
C THR A 83 -4.07 7.89 -6.55
N ARG A 84 -3.74 9.13 -6.88
CA ARG A 84 -3.90 9.75 -8.20
C ARG A 84 -3.23 8.98 -9.34
N ASN A 85 -2.00 8.54 -9.14
CA ASN A 85 -1.26 7.81 -10.17
C ASN A 85 -1.87 6.42 -10.40
N LYS A 86 -2.33 5.77 -9.33
CA LYS A 86 -3.04 4.49 -9.40
C LYS A 86 -4.37 4.63 -10.17
N ALA A 87 -5.15 5.65 -9.88
CA ALA A 87 -6.38 5.95 -10.60
C ALA A 87 -6.11 6.18 -12.11
N ARG A 88 -5.07 6.96 -12.45
CA ARG A 88 -4.64 7.17 -13.84
C ARG A 88 -4.24 5.87 -14.53
N ALA A 89 -3.44 5.03 -13.87
CA ALA A 89 -3.02 3.73 -14.43
C ALA A 89 -4.21 2.81 -14.74
N LEU A 90 -5.28 2.90 -13.96
CA LEU A 90 -6.53 2.16 -14.14
C LEU A 90 -7.55 2.88 -15.06
N SER A 91 -7.24 4.08 -15.54
CA SER A 91 -8.15 4.94 -16.31
C SER A 91 -9.48 5.21 -15.58
N LEU A 92 -9.41 5.37 -14.24
CA LEU A 92 -10.56 5.66 -13.41
C LEU A 92 -10.62 7.18 -13.09
N PRO A 93 -11.81 7.81 -13.15
CA PRO A 93 -11.98 9.22 -12.80
C PRO A 93 -12.06 9.42 -11.29
N THR A 94 -11.00 9.03 -10.57
CA THR A 94 -10.89 9.13 -9.11
C THR A 94 -9.46 9.47 -8.68
N GLY A 95 -9.18 9.46 -7.38
CA GLY A 95 -7.85 9.71 -6.79
C GLY A 95 -7.60 11.17 -6.43
N GLU A 96 -8.55 12.05 -6.75
CA GLU A 96 -8.59 13.48 -6.41
C GLU A 96 -10.03 13.91 -6.17
N PHE A 97 -10.26 14.87 -5.27
CA PHE A 97 -11.58 15.48 -5.06
C PHE A 97 -11.78 16.66 -6.00
N LEU A 98 -12.22 16.37 -7.22
CA LEU A 98 -12.57 17.36 -8.25
C LEU A 98 -14.05 17.23 -8.63
N GLU A 99 -14.66 18.29 -9.20
CA GLU A 99 -16.07 18.31 -9.57
C GLU A 99 -16.49 17.16 -10.51
N SER A 100 -15.58 16.65 -11.33
CA SER A 100 -15.85 15.56 -12.28
C SER A 100 -15.35 14.20 -11.82
N SER A 101 -14.80 14.10 -10.61
CA SER A 101 -14.24 12.86 -10.07
C SER A 101 -15.27 12.07 -9.26
N LEU A 102 -15.11 10.75 -9.23
CA LEU A 102 -15.81 9.91 -8.27
C LEU A 102 -15.39 10.30 -6.85
N ALA A 103 -16.34 10.38 -5.95
CA ALA A 103 -16.10 10.71 -4.55
C ALA A 103 -15.61 9.45 -3.79
N ASP A 104 -14.37 9.06 -4.08
CA ASP A 104 -13.65 8.00 -3.37
C ASP A 104 -12.71 8.64 -2.36
N GLY A 105 -12.73 8.14 -1.14
CA GLY A 105 -11.88 8.69 -0.09
C GLY A 105 -12.08 8.00 1.23
N PHE A 106 -11.34 8.44 2.22
CA PHE A 106 -11.48 8.00 3.60
C PHE A 106 -11.36 9.18 4.55
N THR A 107 -11.95 9.06 5.71
CA THR A 107 -11.80 10.00 6.83
C THR A 107 -10.88 9.40 7.88
N VAL A 108 -10.18 10.26 8.60
CA VAL A 108 -9.30 9.86 9.70
C VAL A 108 -9.76 10.50 11.00
N ASP A 109 -9.58 9.77 12.09
CA ASP A 109 -9.75 10.27 13.45
C ASP A 109 -8.48 11.01 13.86
N LEU A 110 -8.55 12.32 13.98
CA LEU A 110 -7.42 13.17 14.34
C LEU A 110 -6.99 13.01 15.82
N ASP A 111 -7.78 12.34 16.63
CA ASP A 111 -7.48 12.03 18.03
C ASP A 111 -6.81 10.63 18.18
N ASP A 112 -6.67 9.87 17.07
CA ASP A 112 -5.91 8.61 17.11
C ASP A 112 -4.46 8.86 17.45
N LEU A 113 -3.89 8.04 18.36
CA LEU A 113 -2.53 8.18 18.87
C LEU A 113 -1.44 8.20 17.79
N SER A 114 -1.70 7.62 16.63
CA SER A 114 -0.73 7.61 15.51
C SER A 114 -0.57 8.96 14.83
N ILE A 115 -1.57 9.85 14.95
CA ILE A 115 -1.61 11.14 14.26
C ILE A 115 -2.03 12.33 15.15
N ALA A 116 -2.37 12.09 16.41
CA ALA A 116 -2.86 13.14 17.33
C ALA A 116 -1.80 14.20 17.61
N GLY A 117 -2.25 15.43 17.82
CA GLY A 117 -1.41 16.55 18.27
C GLY A 117 -0.60 17.24 17.18
N HIS A 118 -0.84 16.94 15.91
CA HIS A 118 -0.14 17.57 14.80
C HIS A 118 -0.94 18.74 14.17
N SER A 119 -0.20 19.67 13.56
CA SER A 119 -0.82 20.80 12.86
C SER A 119 -1.45 20.35 11.54
N SER A 120 -2.36 21.15 10.99
CA SER A 120 -2.93 20.89 9.67
C SER A 120 -1.90 20.96 8.55
N GLU A 121 -0.81 21.70 8.73
CA GLU A 121 0.29 21.82 7.76
C GLU A 121 1.13 20.55 7.68
N ASP A 122 1.25 19.81 8.80
CA ASP A 122 2.01 18.57 8.88
C ASP A 122 1.15 17.32 8.60
N LEU A 123 -0.15 17.49 8.35
CA LEU A 123 -1.09 16.37 8.30
C LEU A 123 -0.74 15.36 7.21
N LEU A 124 -0.39 15.80 6.00
CA LEU A 124 -0.08 14.87 4.91
C LEU A 124 1.18 14.05 5.16
N PRO A 125 2.32 14.62 5.60
CA PRO A 125 3.47 13.83 6.04
C PRO A 125 3.13 12.78 7.10
N ILE A 126 2.30 13.15 8.05
CA ILE A 126 1.91 12.25 9.14
C ILE A 126 0.97 11.15 8.66
N LEU A 127 0.01 11.46 7.80
CA LEU A 127 -0.83 10.44 7.17
C LEU A 127 0.01 9.42 6.41
N VAL A 128 1.02 9.86 5.67
CA VAL A 128 1.87 8.96 4.88
C VAL A 128 2.78 8.12 5.78
N PHE A 129 3.45 8.73 6.77
CA PHE A 129 4.52 8.05 7.50
C PHE A 129 4.12 7.47 8.86
N SER A 130 3.03 7.95 9.47
CA SER A 130 2.65 7.57 10.84
C SER A 130 1.26 6.96 10.95
N LEU A 131 0.34 7.20 10.00
CA LEU A 131 -1.03 6.72 10.09
C LEU A 131 -1.09 5.22 10.33
N ASN A 132 -1.84 4.83 11.36
CA ASN A 132 -2.24 3.45 11.58
C ASN A 132 -3.66 3.23 11.01
N ARG A 133 -3.98 2.00 10.64
CA ARG A 133 -5.33 1.63 10.17
C ARG A 133 -6.43 1.95 11.19
N SER A 134 -6.11 1.94 12.48
CA SER A 134 -7.03 2.34 13.56
C SER A 134 -7.53 3.78 13.44
N ALA A 135 -6.76 4.65 12.80
CA ALA A 135 -7.16 6.04 12.58
C ALA A 135 -8.13 6.20 11.40
N ILE A 136 -8.27 5.23 10.50
CA ILE A 136 -9.22 5.30 9.38
C ILE A 136 -10.61 5.03 9.91
N ARG A 137 -11.50 6.04 9.82
CA ARG A 137 -12.85 6.00 10.39
C ARG A 137 -13.90 5.55 9.38
N ASP A 138 -14.03 6.29 8.29
CA ASP A 138 -15.01 6.02 7.26
C ASP A 138 -14.33 5.84 5.91
N VAL A 139 -14.91 5.00 5.04
CA VAL A 139 -14.44 4.83 3.66
C VAL A 139 -15.61 5.07 2.71
N LEU A 140 -15.37 5.92 1.73
CA LEU A 140 -16.34 6.24 0.68
C LEU A 140 -15.86 5.66 -0.65
N VAL A 141 -16.79 5.05 -1.38
CA VAL A 141 -16.60 4.58 -2.75
C VAL A 141 -17.75 5.13 -3.60
N ASN A 142 -17.43 5.92 -4.60
CA ASN A 142 -18.40 6.60 -5.46
C ASN A 142 -19.46 7.35 -4.64
N GLY A 143 -19.04 8.07 -3.62
CA GLY A 143 -19.89 8.83 -2.72
C GLY A 143 -20.73 8.01 -1.72
N ARG A 144 -20.60 6.68 -1.74
CA ARG A 144 -21.27 5.80 -0.78
C ARG A 144 -20.33 5.45 0.37
N CYS A 145 -20.76 5.63 1.59
CA CYS A 145 -20.02 5.19 2.76
C CYS A 145 -20.12 3.66 2.86
N VAL A 146 -19.01 2.97 2.55
CA VAL A 146 -18.92 1.49 2.56
C VAL A 146 -18.35 0.96 3.87
N VAL A 147 -17.57 1.77 4.58
CA VAL A 147 -17.13 1.53 5.96
C VAL A 147 -17.54 2.73 6.77
N LYS A 148 -18.22 2.54 7.88
CA LYS A 148 -18.65 3.59 8.80
C LYS A 148 -18.16 3.28 10.20
N GLU A 149 -17.53 4.27 10.82
CA GLU A 149 -16.98 4.11 12.19
C GLU A 149 -16.16 2.81 12.30
N GLN A 150 -15.24 2.60 11.34
CA GLN A 150 -14.34 1.44 11.23
C GLN A 150 -15.06 0.09 10.97
N THR A 151 -16.37 0.08 10.77
CA THR A 151 -17.14 -1.13 10.61
C THR A 151 -17.72 -1.25 9.19
N HIS A 152 -17.40 -2.35 8.50
CA HIS A 152 -18.05 -2.72 7.24
C HIS A 152 -19.37 -3.45 7.54
N PRO A 153 -20.47 -3.21 6.81
CA PRO A 153 -21.78 -3.86 7.08
C PRO A 153 -21.74 -5.39 7.09
N LEU A 154 -20.84 -5.98 6.31
CA LEU A 154 -20.67 -7.43 6.23
C LEU A 154 -19.56 -7.97 7.16
N HIS A 155 -19.05 -7.19 8.10
CA HIS A 155 -17.91 -7.57 8.93
C HIS A 155 -18.13 -8.91 9.65
N GLU A 156 -19.23 -9.05 10.36
CA GLU A 156 -19.52 -10.26 11.15
C GLU A 156 -19.69 -11.51 10.26
N GLU A 157 -20.39 -11.35 9.13
CA GLU A 157 -20.56 -12.42 8.15
C GLU A 157 -19.23 -12.86 7.58
N ILE A 158 -18.40 -11.91 7.12
CA ILE A 158 -17.08 -12.21 6.55
C ILE A 158 -16.19 -12.91 7.57
N VAL A 159 -16.12 -12.41 8.80
CA VAL A 159 -15.31 -12.99 9.87
C VAL A 159 -15.79 -14.41 10.20
N SER A 160 -17.11 -14.62 10.30
CA SER A 160 -17.67 -15.96 10.57
C SER A 160 -17.27 -16.96 9.47
N ARG A 161 -17.50 -16.59 8.20
CA ARG A 161 -17.17 -17.45 7.04
C ARG A 161 -15.66 -17.67 6.90
N TYR A 162 -14.84 -16.65 7.16
CA TYR A 162 -13.40 -16.77 7.09
C TYR A 162 -12.86 -17.78 8.12
N LYS A 163 -13.41 -17.80 9.34
CA LYS A 163 -12.99 -18.76 10.38
C LYS A 163 -13.22 -20.23 10.00
N GLU A 164 -14.18 -20.49 9.11
CA GLU A 164 -14.44 -21.85 8.62
C GLU A 164 -13.42 -22.32 7.57
N VAL A 165 -12.83 -21.37 6.79
CA VAL A 165 -11.93 -21.71 5.69
C VAL A 165 -10.63 -22.37 6.17
N PRO A 166 -9.87 -21.80 7.13
CA PRO A 166 -8.67 -22.44 7.65
C PRO A 166 -8.94 -23.84 8.21
N ALA A 167 -10.04 -23.99 8.94
CA ALA A 167 -10.41 -25.30 9.50
C ALA A 167 -10.60 -26.36 8.41
N ARG A 168 -11.25 -26.02 7.28
CA ARG A 168 -11.40 -26.94 6.14
C ARG A 168 -10.08 -27.22 5.46
N VAL A 169 -9.30 -26.16 5.13
CA VAL A 169 -8.02 -26.31 4.43
C VAL A 169 -7.04 -27.19 5.22
N TRP A 170 -6.94 -26.98 6.53
CA TRP A 170 -6.02 -27.75 7.38
C TRP A 170 -6.52 -29.18 7.66
N ASN A 171 -7.82 -29.40 7.77
CA ASN A 171 -8.35 -30.73 8.01
C ASN A 171 -8.40 -31.58 6.73
N ASP A 172 -8.77 -30.99 5.59
CA ASP A 172 -8.88 -31.71 4.32
C ASP A 172 -7.50 -31.86 3.61
N GLY A 173 -6.57 -30.92 3.82
CA GLY A 173 -5.22 -30.94 3.21
C GLY A 173 -4.24 -31.90 3.87
N LEU A 174 -4.43 -32.29 5.12
CA LEU A 174 -3.55 -33.23 5.83
C LEU A 174 -3.89 -34.71 5.61
N VAL A 175 -5.06 -35.02 5.06
CA VAL A 175 -5.47 -36.40 4.76
C VAL A 175 -4.93 -36.89 3.42
N GLY A 176 -4.46 -36.02 2.53
CA GLY A 176 -3.95 -36.34 1.19
C GLY A 176 -2.43 -36.53 1.08
N ALA A 177 -1.65 -36.23 2.11
CA ALA A 177 -0.17 -36.27 2.06
C ALA A 177 0.47 -37.54 2.67
N GLY A 178 -0.31 -38.56 2.96
CA GLY A 178 0.13 -39.79 3.63
C GLY A 178 -0.30 -41.10 2.96
N GLN A 179 -0.12 -41.20 1.63
CA GLN A 179 -0.12 -42.49 0.93
C GLN A 179 0.97 -42.53 -0.13
#